data_f1dcfcb4fb27aba17d95c7343d89f29b
#
_entry.id   f1dcfcb4fb27aba17d95c7343d89f29b
#
_cell.length_a   1.000
_cell.length_b   1.000
_cell.length_c   1.000
_cell.angle_alpha   90.00
_cell.angle_beta   90.00
_cell.angle_gamma   90.00
#
_symmetry.space_group_name_H-M   'P 1'
#
loop_
_entity.id
_entity.type
_entity.pdbx_description
1 polymer ?
#
loop_
_entity_poly.entity_id
_entity_poly.type
_entity_poly.pdbx_seq_one_letter_code
_entity_poly.pdbx_strand_id
1 'polypeptide(L)'
;RFQVFAREAMRAFPVLLEPLLFYVLHRVVARIQDPSEAAAFKVCVLDEAWRFIQHPTLRAYVQEGLKTWRKHNAAMILATQTVDDFASVDLLRTIVESCPTKLLLANPAVDRRHYAELFQLNEMELDLLTGLIPRQQILLKRPDLARVLTLAVDPKSYWIYTNTPIDNARVAETFREYGFEAGLDRLVASA
;
A
#
# COMPACT_ATOMS: atom_id res chain seq x y z
N ARG A 1 -8.17 -6.08 16.00
CA ARG A 1 -8.96 -4.83 15.81
C ARG A 1 -8.45 -4.10 14.59
N PHE A 2 -9.35 -3.68 13.70
CA PHE A 2 -9.04 -2.97 12.48
C PHE A 2 -9.49 -1.51 12.60
N GLN A 3 -8.68 -0.54 12.14
CA GLN A 3 -8.99 0.88 12.11
C GLN A 3 -8.55 1.46 10.77
N VAL A 4 -9.41 2.25 10.14
CA VAL A 4 -9.12 2.97 8.90
C VAL A 4 -9.32 4.46 9.12
N PHE A 5 -8.39 5.25 8.62
CA PHE A 5 -8.47 6.71 8.60
C PHE A 5 -8.52 7.16 7.14
N ALA A 6 -9.73 7.41 6.65
CA ALA A 6 -9.96 7.89 5.30
C ALA A 6 -9.79 9.42 5.24
N ARG A 7 -8.91 9.85 4.35
CA ARG A 7 -8.54 11.28 4.21
C ARG A 7 -9.45 12.05 3.28
N GLU A 8 -10.23 11.42 2.44
CA GLU A 8 -10.99 12.07 1.37
C GLU A 8 -11.92 13.16 1.87
N ALA A 9 -12.61 12.92 2.99
CA ALA A 9 -13.46 13.91 3.63
C ALA A 9 -12.71 15.18 4.10
N MET A 10 -11.40 15.10 4.28
CA MET A 10 -10.56 16.20 4.78
C MET A 10 -9.93 17.03 3.65
N ARG A 11 -10.12 16.65 2.37
CA ARG A 11 -9.60 17.42 1.23
C ARG A 11 -10.14 18.86 1.18
N ALA A 12 -11.36 19.06 1.69
CA ALA A 12 -11.97 20.39 1.77
C ALA A 12 -11.34 21.30 2.84
N PHE A 13 -10.52 20.73 3.76
CA PHE A 13 -9.94 21.44 4.90
C PHE A 13 -8.41 21.20 4.99
N PRO A 14 -7.61 21.69 4.04
CA PRO A 14 -6.17 21.39 3.99
C PRO A 14 -5.42 21.79 5.26
N VAL A 15 -5.84 22.87 5.92
CA VAL A 15 -5.22 23.38 7.17
C VAL A 15 -5.38 22.38 8.34
N LEU A 16 -6.46 21.60 8.33
CA LEU A 16 -6.73 20.60 9.38
C LEU A 16 -6.09 19.24 9.08
N LEU A 17 -5.68 19.00 7.86
CA LEU A 17 -5.15 17.71 7.44
C LEU A 17 -3.86 17.36 8.18
N GLU A 18 -2.94 18.30 8.29
CA GLU A 18 -1.66 18.11 8.95
C GLU A 18 -1.80 17.80 10.45
N PRO A 19 -2.50 18.61 11.27
CA PRO A 19 -2.75 18.27 12.68
C PRO A 19 -3.44 16.93 12.86
N LEU A 20 -4.38 16.58 11.97
CA LEU A 20 -5.05 15.27 12.02
C LEU A 20 -4.08 14.13 11.75
N LEU A 21 -3.22 14.24 10.74
CA LEU A 21 -2.21 13.22 10.44
C LEU A 21 -1.24 13.04 11.61
N PHE A 22 -0.83 14.12 12.26
CA PHE A 22 -0.04 14.07 13.50
C PHE A 22 -0.76 13.31 14.59
N TYR A 23 -2.01 13.66 14.85
CA TYR A 23 -2.81 12.99 15.86
C TYR A 23 -2.95 11.49 15.57
N VAL A 24 -3.25 11.13 14.33
CA VAL A 24 -3.37 9.73 13.90
C VAL A 24 -2.05 8.98 14.11
N LEU A 25 -0.93 9.53 13.63
CA LEU A 25 0.39 8.91 13.80
C LEU A 25 0.78 8.79 15.28
N HIS A 26 0.52 9.81 16.07
CA HIS A 26 0.75 9.73 17.52
C HIS A 26 -0.06 8.59 18.16
N ARG A 27 -1.33 8.45 17.79
CA ARG A 27 -2.20 7.34 18.25
C ARG A 27 -1.67 5.98 17.82
N VAL A 28 -1.18 5.88 16.57
CA VAL A 28 -0.58 4.65 16.03
C VAL A 28 0.67 4.28 16.83
N VAL A 29 1.59 5.24 17.05
CA VAL A 29 2.82 5.01 17.81
C VAL A 29 2.50 4.59 19.25
N ALA A 30 1.59 5.31 19.93
CA ALA A 30 1.18 4.97 21.29
C ALA A 30 0.61 3.54 21.37
N ARG A 31 -0.17 3.14 20.36
CA ARG A 31 -0.73 1.78 20.31
C ARG A 31 0.33 0.70 20.02
N ILE A 32 1.30 1.01 19.15
CA ILE A 32 2.39 0.09 18.83
C ILE A 32 3.29 -0.13 20.05
N GLN A 33 3.55 0.92 20.81
CA GLN A 33 4.44 0.89 21.96
C GLN A 33 3.75 0.47 23.26
N ASP A 34 2.44 0.23 23.26
CA ASP A 34 1.68 -0.17 24.43
C ASP A 34 2.18 -1.52 24.96
N PRO A 35 2.74 -1.59 26.19
CA PRO A 35 3.21 -2.82 26.77
C PRO A 35 2.13 -3.87 26.97
N SER A 36 0.88 -3.46 27.19
CA SER A 36 -0.25 -4.38 27.36
C SER A 36 -0.58 -5.17 26.10
N GLU A 37 -0.16 -4.69 24.93
CA GLU A 37 -0.34 -5.33 23.63
C GLU A 37 0.97 -5.85 23.02
N ALA A 38 2.02 -6.00 23.79
CA ALA A 38 3.34 -6.40 23.28
C ALA A 38 3.32 -7.74 22.53
N ALA A 39 2.50 -8.69 22.95
CA ALA A 39 2.35 -9.99 22.31
C ALA A 39 1.58 -9.95 20.97
N ALA A 40 0.75 -8.94 20.77
CA ALA A 40 -0.05 -8.82 19.56
C ALA A 40 0.80 -8.34 18.38
N PHE A 41 0.71 -9.03 17.23
CA PHE A 41 1.29 -8.52 15.98
C PHE A 41 0.45 -7.37 15.44
N LYS A 42 1.10 -6.25 15.16
CA LYS A 42 0.47 -5.02 14.68
C LYS A 42 0.98 -4.66 13.30
N VAL A 43 0.09 -4.19 12.43
CA VAL A 43 0.44 -3.72 11.08
C VAL A 43 -0.09 -2.31 10.88
N CYS A 44 0.76 -1.40 10.45
CA CYS A 44 0.39 -0.08 9.99
C CYS A 44 0.56 -0.01 8.47
N VAL A 45 -0.52 0.31 7.76
CA VAL A 45 -0.50 0.49 6.30
C VAL A 45 -0.58 1.99 6.01
N LEU A 46 0.39 2.52 5.30
CA LEU A 46 0.39 3.89 4.79
C LEU A 46 0.20 3.82 3.27
N ASP A 47 -1.02 4.06 2.84
CA ASP A 47 -1.34 4.24 1.43
C ASP A 47 -1.01 5.67 1.00
N GLU A 48 -0.52 5.84 -0.23
CA GLU A 48 0.05 7.11 -0.72
C GLU A 48 1.15 7.63 0.22
N ALA A 49 2.07 6.74 0.61
CA ALA A 49 3.09 6.99 1.64
C ALA A 49 3.96 8.22 1.36
N TRP A 50 4.15 8.58 0.07
CA TRP A 50 4.88 9.76 -0.36
C TRP A 50 4.38 11.05 0.30
N ARG A 51 3.09 11.15 0.58
CA ARG A 51 2.47 12.32 1.22
C ARG A 51 2.92 12.53 2.66
N PHE A 52 3.13 11.43 3.38
CA PHE A 52 3.68 11.48 4.74
C PHE A 52 5.16 11.85 4.73
N ILE A 53 5.86 11.44 3.67
CA ILE A 53 7.31 11.61 3.55
C ILE A 53 7.70 13.02 3.12
N GLN A 54 6.87 13.70 2.35
CA GLN A 54 7.11 15.08 1.94
C GLN A 54 7.14 16.06 3.13
N HIS A 55 6.36 15.79 4.17
CA HIS A 55 6.33 16.64 5.36
C HIS A 55 7.45 16.23 6.35
N PRO A 56 8.37 17.12 6.74
CA PRO A 56 9.55 16.76 7.55
C PRO A 56 9.23 16.03 8.85
N THR A 57 8.19 16.47 9.57
CA THR A 57 7.84 15.90 10.86
C THR A 57 7.16 14.52 10.70
N LEU A 58 6.25 14.38 9.72
CA LEU A 58 5.64 13.08 9.42
C LEU A 58 6.68 12.09 8.91
N ARG A 59 7.65 12.56 8.14
CA ARG A 59 8.83 11.79 7.71
C ARG A 59 9.59 11.22 8.91
N ALA A 60 9.83 12.03 9.93
CA ALA A 60 10.53 11.57 11.14
C ALA A 60 9.79 10.42 11.83
N TYR A 61 8.45 10.45 11.90
CA TYR A 61 7.65 9.34 12.42
C TYR A 61 7.80 8.06 11.59
N VAL A 62 7.78 8.17 10.27
CA VAL A 62 7.97 7.01 9.38
C VAL A 62 9.37 6.43 9.56
N GLN A 63 10.41 7.28 9.58
CA GLN A 63 11.80 6.84 9.80
C GLN A 63 11.98 6.13 11.14
N GLU A 64 11.43 6.70 12.20
CA GLU A 64 11.49 6.11 13.54
C GLU A 64 10.76 4.77 13.56
N GLY A 65 9.58 4.71 12.96
CA GLY A 65 8.79 3.48 12.86
C GLY A 65 9.55 2.35 12.13
N LEU A 66 10.18 2.65 11.00
CA LEU A 66 10.97 1.69 10.22
C LEU A 66 12.13 1.10 11.03
N LYS A 67 12.74 1.90 11.92
CA LYS A 67 13.89 1.49 12.74
C LYS A 67 13.50 0.75 14.01
N THR A 68 12.34 1.06 14.60
CA THR A 68 12.03 0.66 15.98
C THR A 68 10.87 -0.31 16.14
N TRP A 69 9.87 -0.27 15.23
CA TRP A 69 8.61 -1.00 15.43
C TRP A 69 8.75 -2.52 15.46
N ARG A 70 9.79 -3.06 14.82
CA ARG A 70 10.11 -4.48 14.92
C ARG A 70 10.26 -4.94 16.39
N LYS A 71 10.81 -4.08 17.26
CA LYS A 71 10.97 -4.39 18.70
C LYS A 71 9.64 -4.46 19.44
N HIS A 72 8.60 -3.87 18.87
CA HIS A 72 7.25 -3.83 19.42
C HIS A 72 6.30 -4.80 18.70
N ASN A 73 6.83 -5.82 18.03
CA ASN A 73 6.05 -6.80 17.25
C ASN A 73 5.12 -6.11 16.24
N ALA A 74 5.64 -5.11 15.54
CA ALA A 74 4.87 -4.34 14.56
C ALA A 74 5.62 -4.23 13.23
N ALA A 75 4.84 -4.19 12.14
CA ALA A 75 5.30 -4.01 10.78
C ALA A 75 4.67 -2.76 10.14
N MET A 76 5.39 -2.16 9.19
CA MET A 76 4.90 -1.08 8.35
C MET A 76 4.80 -1.55 6.90
N ILE A 77 3.69 -1.24 6.24
CA ILE A 77 3.49 -1.42 4.80
C ILE A 77 3.36 -0.03 4.20
N LEU A 78 4.23 0.27 3.25
CA LEU A 78 4.22 1.53 2.51
C LEU A 78 3.76 1.24 1.08
N ALA A 79 2.71 1.90 0.62
CA ALA A 79 2.23 1.82 -0.75
C ALA A 79 2.37 3.17 -1.45
N THR A 80 2.80 3.16 -2.71
CA THR A 80 2.92 4.35 -3.56
C THR A 80 2.67 3.98 -5.01
N GLN A 81 2.22 4.94 -5.80
CA GLN A 81 1.97 4.74 -7.24
C GLN A 81 3.24 4.92 -8.05
N THR A 82 4.14 5.81 -7.64
CA THR A 82 5.41 6.05 -8.32
C THR A 82 6.58 6.06 -7.34
N VAL A 83 7.73 5.66 -7.82
CA VAL A 83 8.97 5.69 -7.07
C VAL A 83 9.57 7.10 -7.09
N ASP A 84 9.33 7.84 -8.16
CA ASP A 84 9.84 9.19 -8.36
C ASP A 84 9.31 10.17 -7.31
N ASP A 85 8.15 9.91 -6.73
CA ASP A 85 7.60 10.67 -5.60
C ASP A 85 8.54 10.67 -4.38
N PHE A 86 9.42 9.69 -4.28
CA PHE A 86 10.42 9.58 -3.21
C PHE A 86 11.83 10.02 -3.65
N ALA A 87 12.10 10.16 -4.95
CA ALA A 87 13.44 10.34 -5.50
C ALA A 87 14.13 11.63 -5.03
N SER A 88 13.37 12.65 -4.64
CA SER A 88 13.89 13.92 -4.10
C SER A 88 14.26 13.88 -2.62
N VAL A 89 14.16 12.72 -1.96
CA VAL A 89 14.28 12.59 -0.51
C VAL A 89 15.32 11.53 -0.16
N ASP A 90 16.33 11.89 0.64
CA ASP A 90 17.35 10.96 1.20
C ASP A 90 16.74 9.75 1.92
N LEU A 91 15.45 9.81 2.19
CA LEU A 91 14.70 8.77 2.84
C LEU A 91 14.46 7.53 1.95
N LEU A 92 14.43 7.69 0.62
CA LEU A 92 14.12 6.58 -0.28
C LEU A 92 15.06 5.39 -0.04
N ARG A 93 16.34 5.65 0.07
CA ARG A 93 17.33 4.63 0.36
C ARG A 93 17.04 3.93 1.70
N THR A 94 16.75 4.71 2.75
CA THR A 94 16.39 4.17 4.07
C THR A 94 15.13 3.30 4.00
N ILE A 95 14.12 3.71 3.24
CA ILE A 95 12.89 2.91 3.04
C ILE A 95 13.22 1.59 2.34
N VAL A 96 13.97 1.65 1.24
CA VAL A 96 14.33 0.45 0.45
C VAL A 96 15.15 -0.53 1.28
N GLU A 97 16.08 -0.03 2.09
CA GLU A 97 16.91 -0.85 2.99
C GLU A 97 16.10 -1.43 4.16
N SER A 98 15.18 -0.64 4.72
CA SER A 98 14.37 -1.06 5.89
C SER A 98 13.16 -1.93 5.52
N CYS A 99 12.74 -1.93 4.25
CA CYS A 99 11.65 -2.74 3.73
C CYS A 99 12.21 -3.90 2.89
N PRO A 100 12.63 -5.01 3.49
CA PRO A 100 13.28 -6.10 2.77
C PRO A 100 12.35 -6.80 1.78
N THR A 101 11.04 -6.76 2.00
CA THR A 101 10.04 -7.30 1.08
C THR A 101 9.47 -6.19 0.23
N LYS A 102 9.55 -6.34 -1.07
CA LYS A 102 9.03 -5.40 -2.06
C LYS A 102 8.04 -6.11 -2.97
N LEU A 103 6.90 -5.49 -3.21
CA LEU A 103 5.88 -5.94 -4.16
C LEU A 103 5.84 -4.92 -5.29
N LEU A 104 6.40 -5.30 -6.45
CA LEU A 104 6.48 -4.43 -7.62
C LEU A 104 5.37 -4.81 -8.59
N LEU A 105 4.51 -3.84 -8.87
CA LEU A 105 3.39 -4.01 -9.80
C LEU A 105 3.86 -3.80 -11.24
N ALA A 106 3.11 -4.36 -12.19
CA ALA A 106 3.35 -4.15 -13.62
C ALA A 106 3.32 -2.64 -13.95
N ASN A 107 4.42 -2.15 -14.49
CA ASN A 107 4.55 -0.78 -14.99
C ASN A 107 5.26 -0.82 -16.35
N PRO A 108 4.56 -0.56 -17.46
CA PRO A 108 5.17 -0.58 -18.80
C PRO A 108 6.17 0.56 -19.03
N ALA A 109 6.12 1.60 -18.20
CA ALA A 109 7.00 2.77 -18.29
C ALA A 109 8.19 2.72 -17.31
N VAL A 110 8.60 1.53 -16.89
CA VAL A 110 9.74 1.35 -15.97
C VAL A 110 11.02 1.89 -16.58
N ASP A 111 11.68 2.84 -15.91
CA ASP A 111 13.07 3.12 -16.15
C ASP A 111 13.91 1.97 -15.55
N ARG A 112 14.36 1.07 -16.42
CA ARG A 112 15.11 -0.14 -16.03
C ARG A 112 16.34 0.20 -15.20
N ARG A 113 17.10 1.23 -15.61
CA ARG A 113 18.33 1.62 -14.91
C ARG A 113 18.02 2.11 -13.49
N HIS A 114 17.05 3.00 -13.38
CA HIS A 114 16.62 3.53 -12.08
C HIS A 114 16.13 2.42 -11.14
N TYR A 115 15.29 1.50 -11.66
CA TYR A 115 14.78 0.38 -10.85
C TYR A 115 15.87 -0.64 -10.49
N ALA A 116 16.83 -0.88 -11.39
CA ALA A 116 17.98 -1.74 -11.10
C ALA A 116 18.78 -1.22 -9.91
N GLU A 117 19.13 0.07 -9.94
CA GLU A 117 19.91 0.71 -8.89
C GLU A 117 19.12 0.77 -7.55
N LEU A 118 17.84 1.18 -7.61
CA LEU A 118 17.02 1.40 -6.43
C LEU A 118 16.64 0.11 -5.71
N PHE A 119 16.16 -0.89 -6.45
CA PHE A 119 15.66 -2.14 -5.88
C PHE A 119 16.66 -3.28 -5.95
N GLN A 120 17.87 -3.02 -6.44
CA GLN A 120 18.93 -4.01 -6.64
C GLN A 120 18.44 -5.19 -7.49
N LEU A 121 17.80 -4.86 -8.63
CA LEU A 121 17.33 -5.85 -9.59
C LEU A 121 18.43 -6.18 -10.61
N ASN A 122 18.60 -7.47 -10.88
CA ASN A 122 19.41 -7.92 -11.99
C ASN A 122 18.60 -7.92 -13.31
N GLU A 123 19.27 -8.16 -14.45
CA GLU A 123 18.62 -8.12 -15.77
C GLU A 123 17.45 -9.10 -15.88
N MET A 124 17.59 -10.31 -15.34
CA MET A 124 16.50 -11.30 -15.35
C MET A 124 15.29 -10.82 -14.53
N GLU A 125 15.52 -10.20 -13.38
CA GLU A 125 14.45 -9.66 -12.54
C GLU A 125 13.77 -8.45 -13.19
N LEU A 126 14.52 -7.63 -13.93
CA LEU A 126 13.97 -6.55 -14.73
C LEU A 126 13.13 -7.07 -15.90
N ASP A 127 13.55 -8.16 -16.56
CA ASP A 127 12.75 -8.81 -17.58
C ASP A 127 11.45 -9.38 -17.02
N LEU A 128 11.51 -10.02 -15.84
CA LEU A 128 10.30 -10.45 -15.13
C LEU A 128 9.37 -9.28 -14.82
N LEU A 129 9.89 -8.17 -14.30
CA LEU A 129 9.09 -6.99 -13.96
C LEU A 129 8.40 -6.38 -15.18
N THR A 130 9.15 -6.20 -16.29
CA THR A 130 8.59 -5.63 -17.52
C THR A 130 7.64 -6.57 -18.26
N GLY A 131 7.76 -7.88 -18.03
CA GLY A 131 6.88 -8.91 -18.58
C GLY A 131 5.62 -9.20 -17.76
N LEU A 132 5.42 -8.53 -16.62
CA LEU A 132 4.24 -8.76 -15.77
C LEU A 132 2.94 -8.42 -16.50
N ILE A 133 1.93 -9.26 -16.31
CA ILE A 133 0.58 -8.99 -16.78
C ILE A 133 -0.09 -8.01 -15.80
N PRO A 134 -0.46 -6.79 -16.25
CA PRO A 134 -1.11 -5.80 -15.40
C PRO A 134 -2.37 -6.35 -14.73
N ARG A 135 -2.60 -5.98 -13.46
CA ARG A 135 -3.73 -6.40 -12.62
C ARG A 135 -3.81 -7.89 -12.30
N GLN A 136 -2.91 -8.72 -12.86
CA GLN A 136 -2.91 -10.16 -12.62
C GLN A 136 -1.63 -10.64 -11.94
N GLN A 137 -0.52 -9.92 -12.13
CA GLN A 137 0.78 -10.37 -11.65
C GLN A 137 1.51 -9.26 -10.90
N ILE A 138 2.31 -9.70 -9.92
CA ILE A 138 3.23 -8.86 -9.16
C ILE A 138 4.57 -9.57 -9.05
N LEU A 139 5.65 -8.81 -9.00
CA LEU A 139 6.97 -9.31 -8.65
C LEU A 139 7.20 -9.14 -7.15
N LEU A 140 7.31 -10.26 -6.44
CA LEU A 140 7.79 -10.29 -5.07
C LEU A 140 9.31 -10.31 -5.10
N LYS A 141 9.96 -9.27 -4.56
CA LYS A 141 11.41 -9.17 -4.41
C LYS A 141 11.79 -9.12 -2.94
N ARG A 142 12.69 -10.00 -2.55
CA ARG A 142 13.41 -10.02 -1.28
C ARG A 142 14.91 -10.16 -1.55
N PRO A 143 15.80 -9.95 -0.57
CA PRO A 143 17.24 -10.10 -0.78
C PRO A 143 17.65 -11.47 -1.34
N ASP A 144 16.94 -12.52 -0.93
CA ASP A 144 17.19 -13.94 -1.24
C ASP A 144 16.22 -14.54 -2.27
N LEU A 145 15.25 -13.75 -2.76
CA LEU A 145 14.16 -14.27 -3.57
C LEU A 145 13.60 -13.22 -4.51
N ALA A 146 13.38 -13.62 -5.77
CA ALA A 146 12.54 -12.90 -6.71
C ALA A 146 11.56 -13.88 -7.36
N ARG A 147 10.25 -13.62 -7.26
CA ARG A 147 9.20 -14.48 -7.84
C ARG A 147 8.04 -13.66 -8.38
N VAL A 148 7.53 -14.07 -9.52
CA VAL A 148 6.25 -13.59 -10.03
C VAL A 148 5.13 -14.33 -9.31
N LEU A 149 4.21 -13.58 -8.74
CA LEU A 149 2.99 -14.09 -8.11
C LEU A 149 1.79 -13.73 -8.97
N THR A 150 0.90 -14.67 -9.20
CA THR A 150 -0.39 -14.42 -9.84
C THR A 150 -1.42 -14.09 -8.77
N LEU A 151 -2.13 -12.99 -8.96
CA LEU A 151 -3.19 -12.56 -8.07
C LEU A 151 -4.48 -13.32 -8.40
N ALA A 152 -4.86 -14.25 -7.55
CA ALA A 152 -6.15 -14.93 -7.62
C ALA A 152 -7.12 -14.20 -6.68
N VAL A 153 -7.86 -13.24 -7.23
CA VAL A 153 -8.87 -12.50 -6.46
C VAL A 153 -10.18 -13.28 -6.53
N ASP A 154 -10.75 -13.58 -5.35
CA ASP A 154 -12.10 -14.16 -5.29
C ASP A 154 -13.12 -13.23 -5.96
N PRO A 155 -14.00 -13.75 -6.83
CA PRO A 155 -14.96 -12.92 -7.57
C PRO A 155 -15.85 -12.03 -6.70
N LYS A 156 -16.28 -12.50 -5.52
CA LYS A 156 -17.05 -11.66 -4.58
C LYS A 156 -16.22 -10.50 -4.06
N SER A 157 -14.98 -10.77 -3.67
CA SER A 157 -14.04 -9.74 -3.22
C SER A 157 -13.74 -8.73 -4.33
N TYR A 158 -13.62 -9.18 -5.58
CA TYR A 158 -13.44 -8.27 -6.71
C TYR A 158 -14.58 -7.24 -6.78
N TRP A 159 -15.82 -7.70 -6.77
CA TRP A 159 -16.98 -6.81 -6.88
C TRP A 159 -17.21 -5.91 -5.66
N ILE A 160 -16.79 -6.36 -4.47
CA ILE A 160 -16.88 -5.55 -3.24
C ILE A 160 -15.84 -4.42 -3.23
N TYR A 161 -14.62 -4.69 -3.75
CA TYR A 161 -13.48 -3.78 -3.63
C TYR A 161 -13.06 -3.11 -4.93
N THR A 162 -13.76 -3.36 -6.04
CA THR A 162 -13.46 -2.68 -7.30
C THR A 162 -13.62 -1.17 -7.15
N ASN A 163 -12.72 -0.42 -7.80
CA ASN A 163 -12.74 1.05 -7.81
C ASN A 163 -12.79 1.63 -9.22
N THR A 164 -12.99 0.80 -10.24
CA THR A 164 -13.15 1.32 -11.61
C THR A 164 -14.52 1.99 -11.74
N PRO A 165 -14.61 3.16 -12.42
CA PRO A 165 -15.89 3.89 -12.53
C PRO A 165 -17.02 3.06 -13.15
N ILE A 166 -16.68 2.23 -14.15
CA ILE A 166 -17.66 1.38 -14.85
C ILE A 166 -18.19 0.30 -13.90
N ASP A 167 -17.29 -0.41 -13.21
CA ASP A 167 -17.68 -1.46 -12.28
C ASP A 167 -18.45 -0.89 -11.09
N ASN A 168 -18.02 0.24 -10.56
CA ASN A 168 -18.74 0.92 -9.47
C ASN A 168 -20.16 1.33 -9.86
N ALA A 169 -20.37 1.82 -11.07
CA ALA A 169 -21.71 2.14 -11.58
C ALA A 169 -22.57 0.88 -11.65
N ARG A 170 -22.03 -0.22 -12.17
CA ARG A 170 -22.70 -1.52 -12.26
C ARG A 170 -23.04 -2.09 -10.88
N VAL A 171 -22.10 -2.03 -9.94
CA VAL A 171 -22.32 -2.45 -8.53
C VAL A 171 -23.44 -1.62 -7.90
N ALA A 172 -23.39 -0.29 -8.02
CA ALA A 172 -24.39 0.60 -7.44
C ALA A 172 -25.81 0.36 -8.00
N GLU A 173 -25.93 0.14 -9.31
CA GLU A 173 -27.19 -0.19 -9.96
C GLU A 173 -27.73 -1.55 -9.49
N THR A 174 -26.89 -2.58 -9.53
CA THR A 174 -27.28 -3.93 -9.15
C THR A 174 -27.69 -4.03 -7.67
N PHE A 175 -26.93 -3.35 -6.76
CA PHE A 175 -27.29 -3.35 -5.35
C PHE A 175 -28.56 -2.54 -5.05
N ARG A 176 -28.85 -1.51 -5.84
CA ARG A 176 -30.12 -0.76 -5.72
C ARG A 176 -31.32 -1.61 -6.11
N GLU A 177 -31.17 -2.45 -7.14
CA GLU A 177 -32.25 -3.27 -7.67
C GLU A 177 -32.49 -4.56 -6.85
N TYR A 178 -31.44 -5.23 -6.43
CA TYR A 178 -31.52 -6.58 -5.83
C TYR A 178 -31.08 -6.66 -4.37
N GLY A 179 -30.59 -5.55 -3.78
CA GLY A 179 -29.95 -5.56 -2.47
C GLY A 179 -28.53 -6.11 -2.52
N PHE A 180 -27.83 -6.10 -1.38
CA PHE A 180 -26.40 -6.42 -1.32
C PHE A 180 -26.11 -7.90 -1.67
N GLU A 181 -26.75 -8.85 -0.97
CA GLU A 181 -26.43 -10.28 -1.13
C GLU A 181 -26.82 -10.82 -2.52
N ALA A 182 -28.08 -10.64 -2.91
CA ALA A 182 -28.56 -11.12 -4.21
C ALA A 182 -27.90 -10.38 -5.38
N GLY A 183 -27.61 -9.09 -5.22
CA GLY A 183 -26.88 -8.29 -6.19
C GLY A 183 -25.44 -8.78 -6.36
N LEU A 184 -24.74 -9.11 -5.27
CA LEU A 184 -23.39 -9.65 -5.32
C LEU A 184 -23.34 -11.00 -6.05
N ASP A 185 -24.26 -11.92 -5.75
CA ASP A 185 -24.31 -13.21 -6.40
C ASP A 185 -24.60 -13.07 -7.91
N ARG A 186 -25.43 -12.11 -8.31
CA ARG A 186 -25.68 -11.78 -9.74
C ARG A 186 -24.44 -11.25 -10.44
N LEU A 187 -23.72 -10.34 -9.80
CA LEU A 187 -22.48 -9.79 -10.36
C LEU A 187 -21.43 -10.89 -10.57
N VAL A 188 -21.28 -11.79 -9.61
CA VAL A 188 -20.35 -12.93 -9.69
C VAL A 188 -20.78 -13.89 -10.81
N ALA A 189 -22.08 -14.18 -10.97
CA ALA A 189 -22.57 -15.07 -12.02
C ALA A 189 -22.43 -14.48 -13.43
N SER A 190 -22.24 -13.16 -13.54
CA SER A 190 -22.12 -12.44 -14.83
C SER A 190 -20.68 -12.08 -15.21
N ALA A 191 -19.70 -12.48 -14.39
CA ALA A 191 -18.26 -12.27 -14.61
C ALA A 191 -17.65 -13.45 -15.34
#